data_bb87fd3868b632e7250ec09cfffe473f
#
_entry.id   bb87fd3868b632e7250ec09cfffe473f
#
_cell.length_a   1.000
_cell.length_b   1.000
_cell.length_c   1.000
_cell.angle_alpha   90.00
_cell.angle_beta   90.00
_cell.angle_gamma   90.00
#
_symmetry.space_group_name_H-M   'P 1'
#
loop_
_entity.id
_entity.type
_entity.pdbx_description
1 polymer ?
#
loop_
_entity_poly.entity_id
_entity_poly.type
_entity_poly.pdbx_seq_one_letter_code
_entity_poly.pdbx_strand_id
1 'polypeptide(L)'
;MVTVTAAPLLAVRGVSKRYGAVQALTDVELEVRAGEVVALMGDNGAGKSTLVKVIAGVDPADSGVIEWEGRPVRIRRPHDAKDLGIATVFQDLALCDNLDIVGNLFLGREISRWGILDEVEMERRTRELLETTLPLHVPHVRVRVASLSGGERRTVALTRSLLGAPKMLLLDEPTAALGIQQTVRVLDLVERLRDQGLGVLIISHNMGDIKAVADRVAVLHLGRNNGSFDVGTTSQEQILASMTGATRSAVTRRPPGVGRDES
;
A
#
# COMPACT_ATOMS: atom_id res chain seq x y z
N MET A 1 -19.09 -26.48 -13.37
CA MET A 1 -17.86 -26.52 -12.56
C MET A 1 -17.93 -25.30 -11.62
N VAL A 2 -18.12 -25.52 -10.34
CA VAL A 2 -18.04 -24.44 -9.34
C VAL A 2 -16.54 -24.11 -9.20
N THR A 3 -16.13 -22.96 -9.71
CA THR A 3 -14.77 -22.45 -9.50
C THR A 3 -14.65 -22.19 -8.00
N VAL A 4 -13.96 -23.05 -7.27
CA VAL A 4 -13.59 -22.79 -5.88
C VAL A 4 -12.65 -21.59 -5.92
N THR A 5 -13.18 -20.40 -5.70
CA THR A 5 -12.37 -19.20 -5.56
C THR A 5 -11.52 -19.39 -4.30
N ALA A 6 -10.21 -19.43 -4.46
CA ALA A 6 -9.28 -19.54 -3.33
C ALA A 6 -9.58 -18.44 -2.31
N ALA A 7 -9.48 -18.78 -1.02
CA ALA A 7 -9.68 -17.81 0.05
C ALA A 7 -8.76 -16.60 -0.15
N PRO A 8 -9.22 -15.37 0.16
CA PRO A 8 -8.38 -14.19 0.08
C PRO A 8 -7.19 -14.32 1.06
N LEU A 9 -6.05 -13.76 0.69
CA LEU A 9 -4.88 -13.69 1.55
C LEU A 9 -5.18 -12.83 2.78
N LEU A 10 -5.77 -11.65 2.55
CA LEU A 10 -6.30 -10.76 3.58
C LEU A 10 -7.78 -10.51 3.32
N ALA A 11 -8.62 -10.59 4.35
CA ALA A 11 -9.97 -10.05 4.33
C ALA A 11 -10.22 -9.19 5.58
N VAL A 12 -10.78 -8.02 5.36
CA VAL A 12 -11.27 -7.09 6.37
C VAL A 12 -12.78 -7.16 6.33
N ARG A 13 -13.42 -7.45 7.46
CA ARG A 13 -14.87 -7.67 7.58
C ARG A 13 -15.48 -6.75 8.63
N GLY A 14 -16.31 -5.82 8.20
CA GLY A 14 -17.06 -4.92 9.08
C GLY A 14 -16.18 -4.08 10.00
N VAL A 15 -14.97 -3.72 9.56
CA VAL A 15 -14.01 -3.01 10.40
C VAL A 15 -14.43 -1.57 10.62
N SER A 16 -14.49 -1.20 11.91
CA SER A 16 -14.75 0.19 12.32
C SER A 16 -13.64 0.71 13.22
N LYS A 17 -13.36 2.04 13.10
CA LYS A 17 -12.35 2.73 13.90
C LYS A 17 -12.78 4.14 14.21
N ARG A 18 -12.58 4.55 15.48
CA ARG A 18 -12.96 5.87 15.98
C ARG A 18 -11.80 6.52 16.72
N TYR A 19 -11.62 7.80 16.55
CA TYR A 19 -10.67 8.64 17.28
C TYR A 19 -11.44 9.75 18.01
N GLY A 20 -11.65 9.57 19.31
CA GLY A 20 -12.47 10.49 20.10
C GLY A 20 -13.90 10.64 19.52
N ALA A 21 -14.25 11.82 19.04
CA ALA A 21 -15.56 12.07 18.41
C ALA A 21 -15.61 11.71 16.91
N VAL A 22 -14.45 11.47 16.26
CA VAL A 22 -14.37 11.25 14.82
C VAL A 22 -14.46 9.76 14.50
N GLN A 23 -15.47 9.37 13.71
CA GLN A 23 -15.59 8.03 13.14
C GLN A 23 -14.78 7.99 11.86
N ALA A 24 -13.60 7.35 11.91
CA ALA A 24 -12.67 7.30 10.78
C ALA A 24 -12.97 6.16 9.80
N LEU A 25 -13.46 5.02 10.31
CA LEU A 25 -13.92 3.89 9.52
C LEU A 25 -15.23 3.37 10.09
N THR A 26 -16.17 3.01 9.22
CA THR A 26 -17.46 2.43 9.58
C THR A 26 -17.76 1.25 8.66
N ASP A 27 -17.80 0.05 9.24
CA ASP A 27 -18.22 -1.19 8.58
C ASP A 27 -17.50 -1.43 7.24
N VAL A 28 -16.17 -1.30 7.28
CA VAL A 28 -15.34 -1.38 6.07
C VAL A 28 -15.03 -2.83 5.72
N GLU A 29 -15.21 -3.14 4.42
CA GLU A 29 -14.89 -4.42 3.79
C GLU A 29 -13.75 -4.24 2.80
N LEU A 30 -12.77 -5.16 2.83
CA LEU A 30 -11.69 -5.20 1.84
C LEU A 30 -11.16 -6.63 1.72
N GLU A 31 -10.87 -7.05 0.51
CA GLU A 31 -10.17 -8.31 0.25
C GLU A 31 -8.97 -8.06 -0.63
N VAL A 32 -7.88 -8.80 -0.36
CA VAL A 32 -6.69 -8.88 -1.21
C VAL A 32 -6.30 -10.34 -1.36
N ARG A 33 -6.09 -10.79 -2.59
CA ARG A 33 -5.67 -12.16 -2.89
C ARG A 33 -4.16 -12.24 -3.08
N ALA A 34 -3.62 -13.44 -2.98
CA ALA A 34 -2.24 -13.69 -3.40
C ALA A 34 -2.10 -13.44 -4.91
N GLY A 35 -1.03 -12.74 -5.32
CA GLY A 35 -0.83 -12.36 -6.71
C GLY A 35 -1.84 -11.33 -7.24
N GLU A 36 -2.44 -10.50 -6.36
CA GLU A 36 -3.36 -9.43 -6.73
C GLU A 36 -2.84 -8.08 -6.25
N VAL A 37 -2.96 -7.05 -7.08
CA VAL A 37 -2.76 -5.65 -6.69
C VAL A 37 -4.12 -4.99 -6.53
N VAL A 38 -4.46 -4.61 -5.31
CA VAL A 38 -5.66 -3.82 -5.00
C VAL A 38 -5.26 -2.38 -4.73
N ALA A 39 -5.81 -1.43 -5.47
CA ALA A 39 -5.65 -0.01 -5.18
C ALA A 39 -6.75 0.45 -4.22
N LEU A 40 -6.37 1.19 -3.18
CA LEU A 40 -7.30 1.83 -2.24
C LEU A 40 -7.35 3.32 -2.55
N MET A 41 -8.49 3.77 -3.05
CA MET A 41 -8.74 5.16 -3.44
C MET A 41 -9.77 5.86 -2.55
N GLY A 42 -9.84 7.16 -2.66
CA GLY A 42 -10.80 8.02 -1.95
C GLY A 42 -10.19 9.39 -1.66
N ASP A 43 -11.01 10.37 -1.33
CA ASP A 43 -10.56 11.72 -0.99
C ASP A 43 -9.69 11.77 0.27
N ASN A 44 -9.09 12.93 0.52
CA ASN A 44 -8.40 13.18 1.78
C ASN A 44 -9.39 13.08 2.95
N GLY A 45 -9.01 12.34 3.97
CA GLY A 45 -9.91 12.06 5.10
C GLY A 45 -10.90 10.91 4.86
N ALA A 46 -10.87 10.23 3.71
CA ALA A 46 -11.76 9.08 3.43
C ALA A 46 -11.49 7.84 4.29
N GLY A 47 -10.42 7.80 5.10
CA GLY A 47 -10.10 6.69 5.98
C GLY A 47 -9.00 5.74 5.47
N LYS A 48 -8.41 5.99 4.29
CA LYS A 48 -7.41 5.10 3.67
C LYS A 48 -6.22 4.77 4.59
N SER A 49 -5.52 5.80 5.07
CA SER A 49 -4.37 5.60 5.97
C SER A 49 -4.77 5.02 7.32
N THR A 50 -6.01 5.26 7.79
CA THR A 50 -6.55 4.60 8.98
C THR A 50 -6.70 3.10 8.75
N LEU A 51 -7.25 2.69 7.60
CA LEU A 51 -7.39 1.27 7.26
C LEU A 51 -6.02 0.57 7.17
N VAL A 52 -5.04 1.21 6.52
CA VAL A 52 -3.66 0.68 6.49
C VAL A 52 -3.06 0.57 7.88
N LYS A 53 -3.24 1.57 8.76
CA LYS A 53 -2.77 1.50 10.15
C LYS A 53 -3.42 0.37 10.93
N VAL A 54 -4.70 0.09 10.69
CA VAL A 54 -5.42 -1.04 11.31
C VAL A 54 -4.82 -2.37 10.84
N ILE A 55 -4.63 -2.55 9.53
CA ILE A 55 -4.05 -3.78 8.98
C ILE A 55 -2.59 -3.96 9.42
N ALA A 56 -1.83 -2.87 9.49
CA ALA A 56 -0.44 -2.87 9.94
C ALA A 56 -0.27 -3.03 11.47
N GLY A 57 -1.36 -3.03 12.25
CA GLY A 57 -1.32 -3.17 13.71
C GLY A 57 -0.81 -1.93 14.46
N VAL A 58 -0.78 -0.77 13.80
CA VAL A 58 -0.41 0.51 14.45
C VAL A 58 -1.56 1.01 15.32
N ASP A 59 -2.78 0.95 14.79
CA ASP A 59 -4.01 1.38 15.46
C ASP A 59 -5.04 0.24 15.36
N PRO A 60 -5.24 -0.60 16.39
CA PRO A 60 -6.19 -1.71 16.34
C PRO A 60 -7.61 -1.26 16.01
N ALA A 61 -8.37 -2.08 15.27
CA ALA A 61 -9.78 -1.87 15.03
C ALA A 61 -10.58 -1.86 16.34
N ASP A 62 -11.65 -1.07 16.40
CA ASP A 62 -12.57 -1.04 17.55
C ASP A 62 -13.60 -2.17 17.42
N SER A 63 -14.01 -2.52 16.19
CA SER A 63 -14.90 -3.65 15.88
C SER A 63 -14.60 -4.21 14.49
N GLY A 64 -15.22 -5.35 14.17
CA GLY A 64 -15.00 -6.09 12.94
C GLY A 64 -13.98 -7.21 13.11
N VAL A 65 -13.66 -7.87 11.99
CA VAL A 65 -12.76 -9.01 11.96
C VAL A 65 -11.75 -8.83 10.83
N ILE A 66 -10.49 -9.17 11.09
CA ILE A 66 -9.46 -9.35 10.07
C ILE A 66 -9.23 -10.84 9.92
N GLU A 67 -9.28 -11.33 8.69
CA GLU A 67 -8.97 -12.71 8.34
C GLU A 67 -7.67 -12.74 7.54
N TRP A 68 -6.83 -13.71 7.84
CA TRP A 68 -5.59 -14.01 7.14
C TRP A 68 -5.61 -15.45 6.65
N GLU A 69 -5.47 -15.65 5.34
CA GLU A 69 -5.57 -16.97 4.70
C GLU A 69 -6.87 -17.71 5.12
N GLY A 70 -7.98 -16.96 5.18
CA GLY A 70 -9.30 -17.47 5.54
C GLY A 70 -9.52 -17.76 7.03
N ARG A 71 -8.61 -17.34 7.92
CA ARG A 71 -8.71 -17.55 9.38
C ARG A 71 -8.76 -16.21 10.10
N PRO A 72 -9.68 -16.01 11.07
CA PRO A 72 -9.70 -14.83 11.90
C PRO A 72 -8.39 -14.66 12.66
N VAL A 73 -7.82 -13.46 12.59
CA VAL A 73 -6.59 -13.09 13.29
C VAL A 73 -6.76 -11.84 14.13
N ARG A 74 -5.92 -11.67 15.13
CA ARG A 74 -5.88 -10.45 15.96
C ARG A 74 -4.58 -9.72 15.70
N ILE A 75 -4.67 -8.55 15.09
CA ILE A 75 -3.54 -7.65 14.85
C ILE A 75 -3.69 -6.48 15.82
N ARG A 76 -2.86 -6.45 16.87
CA ARG A 76 -2.87 -5.41 17.91
C ARG A 76 -1.61 -4.55 17.90
N ARG A 77 -0.54 -5.05 17.34
CA ARG A 77 0.79 -4.43 17.26
C ARG A 77 1.42 -4.69 15.90
N PRO A 78 2.34 -3.85 15.44
CA PRO A 78 3.04 -4.06 14.18
C PRO A 78 3.75 -5.40 14.06
N HIS A 79 4.20 -5.97 15.19
CA HIS A 79 4.80 -7.30 15.23
C HIS A 79 3.81 -8.40 14.81
N ASP A 80 2.55 -8.30 15.22
CA ASP A 80 1.51 -9.28 14.88
C ASP A 80 1.29 -9.31 13.35
N ALA A 81 1.25 -8.16 12.69
CA ALA A 81 1.16 -8.06 11.23
C ALA A 81 2.41 -8.63 10.54
N LYS A 82 3.60 -8.31 11.07
CA LYS A 82 4.86 -8.82 10.55
C LYS A 82 4.94 -10.36 10.63
N ASP A 83 4.50 -10.97 11.73
CA ASP A 83 4.51 -12.42 11.92
C ASP A 83 3.58 -13.15 10.94
N LEU A 84 2.51 -12.50 10.50
CA LEU A 84 1.64 -12.97 9.42
C LEU A 84 2.29 -12.83 8.03
N GLY A 85 3.40 -12.09 7.91
CA GLY A 85 4.05 -11.80 6.64
C GLY A 85 3.50 -10.56 5.94
N ILE A 86 2.88 -9.63 6.69
CA ILE A 86 2.44 -8.33 6.18
C ILE A 86 3.56 -7.32 6.39
N ALA A 87 4.07 -6.74 5.30
CA ALA A 87 5.03 -5.64 5.33
C ALA A 87 4.35 -4.33 4.92
N THR A 88 4.78 -3.22 5.53
CA THR A 88 4.18 -1.91 5.28
C THR A 88 5.26 -0.87 4.99
N VAL A 89 5.01 -0.07 3.94
CA VAL A 89 5.76 1.16 3.66
C VAL A 89 4.78 2.31 3.77
N PHE A 90 4.91 3.08 4.84
CA PHE A 90 4.13 4.28 5.06
C PHE A 90 4.67 5.46 4.25
N GLN A 91 3.86 6.50 4.11
CA GLN A 91 4.26 7.76 3.48
C GLN A 91 5.50 8.37 4.19
N ASP A 92 5.53 8.33 5.52
CA ASP A 92 6.75 8.54 6.29
C ASP A 92 7.56 7.24 6.29
N LEU A 93 8.72 7.29 5.66
CA LEU A 93 9.56 6.10 5.43
C LEU A 93 10.17 5.50 6.69
N ALA A 94 10.09 6.22 7.82
CA ALA A 94 10.65 5.83 9.12
C ALA A 94 12.10 5.31 9.00
N LEU A 95 12.94 6.04 8.28
CA LEU A 95 14.37 5.77 8.16
C LEU A 95 15.17 6.61 9.17
N CYS A 96 16.21 6.02 9.75
CA CYS A 96 17.13 6.69 10.64
C CYS A 96 18.22 7.38 9.84
N ASP A 97 18.20 8.72 9.80
CA ASP A 97 19.12 9.54 9.00
C ASP A 97 20.60 9.36 9.39
N ASN A 98 20.87 9.09 10.66
CA ASN A 98 22.21 8.89 11.21
C ASN A 98 22.79 7.51 10.94
N LEU A 99 21.98 6.54 10.49
CA LEU A 99 22.43 5.21 10.13
C LEU A 99 22.72 5.13 8.62
N ASP A 100 23.56 4.17 8.25
CA ASP A 100 23.79 3.78 6.86
C ASP A 100 22.62 2.93 6.31
N ILE A 101 22.69 2.55 5.05
CA ILE A 101 21.66 1.73 4.40
C ILE A 101 21.56 0.37 5.10
N VAL A 102 22.69 -0.28 5.40
CA VAL A 102 22.72 -1.60 6.08
C VAL A 102 22.06 -1.52 7.44
N GLY A 103 22.43 -0.51 8.25
CA GLY A 103 21.83 -0.28 9.55
C GLY A 103 20.32 -0.03 9.48
N ASN A 104 19.85 0.71 8.47
CA ASN A 104 18.41 0.93 8.27
C ASN A 104 17.66 -0.33 7.83
N LEU A 105 18.24 -1.17 6.97
CA LEU A 105 17.59 -2.42 6.55
C LEU A 105 17.43 -3.39 7.71
N PHE A 106 18.46 -3.53 8.53
CA PHE A 106 18.51 -4.53 9.60
C PHE A 106 18.11 -4.02 10.98
N LEU A 107 17.72 -2.75 11.13
CA LEU A 107 17.29 -2.19 12.42
C LEU A 107 16.20 -3.03 13.08
N GLY A 108 16.50 -3.55 14.29
CA GLY A 108 15.60 -4.43 15.06
C GLY A 108 15.45 -5.85 14.47
N ARG A 109 16.34 -6.24 13.57
CA ARG A 109 16.44 -7.60 12.99
C ARG A 109 17.88 -7.93 12.58
N GLU A 110 18.81 -7.43 13.38
CA GLU A 110 20.24 -7.58 13.16
C GLU A 110 20.67 -9.04 13.11
N ILE A 111 21.53 -9.39 12.18
CA ILE A 111 22.12 -10.72 12.13
C ILE A 111 23.27 -10.77 13.14
N SER A 112 23.21 -11.68 14.08
CA SER A 112 24.26 -11.85 15.07
C SER A 112 24.69 -13.31 15.21
N ARG A 113 25.98 -13.51 15.48
CA ARG A 113 26.56 -14.80 15.86
C ARG A 113 27.22 -14.65 17.22
N TRP A 114 26.85 -15.49 18.19
CA TRP A 114 27.42 -15.46 19.53
C TRP A 114 27.34 -14.10 20.25
N GLY A 115 26.27 -13.32 19.94
CA GLY A 115 26.08 -11.98 20.51
C GLY A 115 26.86 -10.86 19.82
N ILE A 116 27.62 -11.17 18.74
CA ILE A 116 28.36 -10.18 17.93
C ILE A 116 27.62 -10.02 16.60
N LEU A 117 27.46 -8.77 16.14
CA LEU A 117 26.83 -8.47 14.84
C LEU A 117 27.66 -9.06 13.69
N ASP A 118 26.98 -9.76 12.78
CA ASP A 118 27.57 -10.25 11.54
C ASP A 118 27.36 -9.18 10.44
N GLU A 119 28.16 -8.12 10.54
CA GLU A 119 28.07 -7.00 9.62
C GLU A 119 28.36 -7.37 8.15
N VAL A 120 29.24 -8.36 7.95
CA VAL A 120 29.62 -8.84 6.61
C VAL A 120 28.41 -9.50 5.94
N GLU A 121 27.68 -10.34 6.66
CA GLU A 121 26.50 -11.00 6.15
C GLU A 121 25.35 -10.01 5.91
N MET A 122 25.15 -9.03 6.83
CA MET A 122 24.15 -7.98 6.64
C MET A 122 24.47 -7.14 5.39
N GLU A 123 25.72 -6.78 5.18
CA GLU A 123 26.16 -6.02 4.00
C GLU A 123 25.97 -6.82 2.71
N ARG A 124 26.32 -8.08 2.69
CA ARG A 124 26.12 -8.99 1.55
C ARG A 124 24.64 -9.07 1.17
N ARG A 125 23.76 -9.33 2.13
CA ARG A 125 22.30 -9.38 1.89
C ARG A 125 21.74 -8.04 1.45
N THR A 126 22.26 -6.94 1.97
CA THR A 126 21.84 -5.59 1.53
C THR A 126 22.13 -5.40 0.04
N ARG A 127 23.32 -5.76 -0.43
CA ARG A 127 23.67 -5.65 -1.85
C ARG A 127 22.74 -6.52 -2.71
N GLU A 128 22.57 -7.79 -2.36
CA GLU A 128 21.71 -8.71 -3.10
C GLU A 128 20.27 -8.20 -3.20
N LEU A 129 19.71 -7.70 -2.09
CA LEU A 129 18.37 -7.15 -2.07
C LEU A 129 18.24 -5.88 -2.93
N LEU A 130 19.20 -4.97 -2.86
CA LEU A 130 19.16 -3.76 -3.68
C LEU A 130 19.28 -4.09 -5.17
N GLU A 131 20.15 -5.04 -5.55
CA GLU A 131 20.32 -5.46 -6.95
C GLU A 131 19.06 -6.12 -7.50
N THR A 132 18.38 -6.94 -6.71
CA THR A 132 17.20 -7.71 -7.14
C THR A 132 15.90 -6.91 -7.04
N THR A 133 15.81 -5.94 -6.13
CA THR A 133 14.57 -5.16 -5.88
C THR A 133 14.51 -3.93 -6.77
N LEU A 134 15.27 -2.91 -6.41
CA LEU A 134 15.37 -1.63 -7.12
C LEU A 134 16.84 -1.23 -7.14
N PRO A 135 17.50 -1.29 -8.28
CA PRO A 135 18.91 -0.90 -8.38
C PRO A 135 19.12 0.52 -7.83
N LEU A 136 19.95 0.63 -6.80
CA LEU A 136 20.31 1.88 -6.17
C LEU A 136 21.74 2.26 -6.56
N HIS A 137 21.88 3.42 -7.21
CA HIS A 137 23.20 3.91 -7.64
C HIS A 137 23.85 4.68 -6.50
N VAL A 138 24.47 3.97 -5.56
CA VAL A 138 25.24 4.54 -4.46
C VAL A 138 26.69 4.02 -4.50
N PRO A 139 27.69 4.81 -4.06
CA PRO A 139 29.09 4.39 -4.06
C PRO A 139 29.32 3.08 -3.27
N HIS A 140 28.62 2.94 -2.17
CA HIS A 140 28.63 1.75 -1.31
C HIS A 140 27.42 1.73 -0.37
N VAL A 141 27.03 0.56 0.12
CA VAL A 141 25.84 0.37 1.00
C VAL A 141 26.02 0.92 2.41
N ARG A 142 27.22 1.38 2.76
CA ARG A 142 27.53 2.07 4.05
C ARG A 142 27.36 3.59 3.96
N VAL A 143 26.75 4.10 2.89
CA VAL A 143 26.38 5.52 2.79
C VAL A 143 25.28 5.82 3.81
N ARG A 144 25.40 6.94 4.52
CA ARG A 144 24.36 7.41 5.46
C ARG A 144 23.09 7.77 4.71
N VAL A 145 21.95 7.37 5.23
CA VAL A 145 20.64 7.68 4.63
C VAL A 145 20.39 9.19 4.54
N ALA A 146 20.96 9.99 5.46
CA ALA A 146 20.89 11.46 5.40
C ALA A 146 21.40 12.06 4.07
N SER A 147 22.36 11.41 3.40
CA SER A 147 22.94 11.89 2.14
C SER A 147 22.19 11.45 0.89
N LEU A 148 21.16 10.59 1.06
CA LEU A 148 20.36 10.09 -0.05
C LEU A 148 19.28 11.08 -0.48
N SER A 149 18.98 11.12 -1.78
CA SER A 149 17.81 11.81 -2.30
C SER A 149 16.51 11.15 -1.82
N GLY A 150 15.38 11.86 -1.92
CA GLY A 150 14.08 11.34 -1.52
C GLY A 150 13.70 10.04 -2.23
N GLY A 151 14.02 9.90 -3.52
CA GLY A 151 13.78 8.68 -4.28
C GLY A 151 14.66 7.51 -3.82
N GLU A 152 15.94 7.75 -3.53
CA GLU A 152 16.86 6.73 -3.00
C GLU A 152 16.43 6.27 -1.60
N ARG A 153 16.01 7.20 -0.73
CA ARG A 153 15.43 6.86 0.58
C ARG A 153 14.21 5.96 0.43
N ARG A 154 13.34 6.23 -0.55
CA ARG A 154 12.16 5.40 -0.84
C ARG A 154 12.55 4.00 -1.31
N THR A 155 13.58 3.91 -2.16
CA THR A 155 14.17 2.63 -2.57
C THR A 155 14.65 1.83 -1.35
N VAL A 156 15.38 2.46 -0.43
CA VAL A 156 15.84 1.82 0.82
C VAL A 156 14.65 1.32 1.66
N ALA A 157 13.59 2.13 1.81
CA ALA A 157 12.40 1.74 2.58
C ALA A 157 11.63 0.58 1.94
N LEU A 158 11.47 0.58 0.62
CA LEU A 158 10.87 -0.53 -0.13
C LEU A 158 11.71 -1.80 0.02
N THR A 159 13.03 -1.72 -0.18
CA THR A 159 13.93 -2.85 0.01
C THR A 159 13.88 -3.40 1.43
N ARG A 160 13.85 -2.52 2.45
CA ARG A 160 13.68 -2.92 3.86
C ARG A 160 12.39 -3.71 4.10
N SER A 161 11.29 -3.33 3.42
CA SER A 161 10.00 -4.01 3.58
C SER A 161 10.00 -5.44 3.02
N LEU A 162 10.86 -5.71 2.05
CA LEU A 162 11.00 -7.04 1.43
C LEU A 162 11.96 -7.96 2.19
N LEU A 163 12.69 -7.42 3.17
CA LEU A 163 13.56 -8.22 4.04
C LEU A 163 12.69 -9.16 4.90
N GLY A 164 12.78 -10.45 4.70
CA GLY A 164 11.95 -11.45 5.39
C GLY A 164 10.88 -12.09 4.50
N ALA A 165 10.92 -11.85 3.19
CA ALA A 165 10.03 -12.46 2.19
C ALA A 165 8.54 -12.36 2.61
N PRO A 166 7.96 -11.17 2.65
CA PRO A 166 6.55 -11.00 3.04
C PRO A 166 5.62 -11.69 2.03
N LYS A 167 4.42 -12.05 2.48
CA LYS A 167 3.34 -12.54 1.63
C LYS A 167 2.47 -11.39 1.09
N MET A 168 2.46 -10.28 1.81
CA MET A 168 1.67 -9.09 1.47
C MET A 168 2.45 -7.80 1.69
N LEU A 169 2.24 -6.84 0.81
CA LEU A 169 2.85 -5.52 0.88
C LEU A 169 1.77 -4.43 0.91
N LEU A 170 1.84 -3.56 1.91
CA LEU A 170 1.03 -2.35 2.03
C LEU A 170 1.88 -1.16 1.63
N LEU A 171 1.46 -0.41 0.62
CA LEU A 171 2.18 0.75 0.09
C LEU A 171 1.31 2.01 0.21
N ASP A 172 1.71 2.94 1.07
CA ASP A 172 1.02 4.22 1.23
C ASP A 172 1.76 5.30 0.42
N GLU A 173 1.16 5.70 -0.71
CA GLU A 173 1.67 6.69 -1.66
C GLU A 173 3.11 6.39 -2.14
N PRO A 174 3.41 5.19 -2.69
CA PRO A 174 4.79 4.78 -2.96
C PRO A 174 5.48 5.59 -4.06
N THR A 175 4.73 6.28 -4.91
CA THR A 175 5.22 7.08 -6.05
C THR A 175 5.20 8.59 -5.80
N ALA A 176 4.66 9.04 -4.64
CA ALA A 176 4.56 10.45 -4.32
C ALA A 176 5.95 11.13 -4.30
N ALA A 177 6.03 12.32 -4.92
CA ALA A 177 7.27 13.12 -5.03
C ALA A 177 8.45 12.42 -5.74
N LEU A 178 8.20 11.38 -6.52
CA LEU A 178 9.18 10.75 -7.40
C LEU A 178 9.17 11.36 -8.79
N GLY A 179 10.33 11.37 -9.45
CA GLY A 179 10.42 11.67 -10.88
C GLY A 179 9.88 10.49 -11.72
N ILE A 180 9.55 10.77 -12.99
CA ILE A 180 8.92 9.80 -13.91
C ILE A 180 9.68 8.46 -13.95
N GLN A 181 10.99 8.48 -14.10
CA GLN A 181 11.79 7.25 -14.18
C GLN A 181 11.76 6.43 -12.89
N GLN A 182 11.73 7.09 -11.74
CA GLN A 182 11.65 6.41 -10.44
C GLN A 182 10.26 5.82 -10.23
N THR A 183 9.21 6.55 -10.62
CA THR A 183 7.83 6.05 -10.59
C THR A 183 7.70 4.76 -11.39
N VAL A 184 8.16 4.74 -12.64
CA VAL A 184 8.13 3.54 -13.49
C VAL A 184 8.82 2.35 -12.80
N ARG A 185 10.03 2.55 -12.25
CA ARG A 185 10.75 1.47 -11.53
C ARG A 185 9.98 0.92 -10.33
N VAL A 186 9.28 1.79 -9.57
CA VAL A 186 8.47 1.35 -8.43
C VAL A 186 7.26 0.55 -8.91
N LEU A 187 6.60 0.99 -9.99
CA LEU A 187 5.45 0.28 -10.56
C LEU A 187 5.88 -1.08 -11.15
N ASP A 188 7.01 -1.14 -11.88
CA ASP A 188 7.59 -2.39 -12.38
C ASP A 188 7.94 -3.37 -11.23
N LEU A 189 8.39 -2.83 -10.08
CA LEU A 189 8.61 -3.66 -8.89
C LEU A 189 7.30 -4.25 -8.38
N VAL A 190 6.24 -3.44 -8.28
CA VAL A 190 4.91 -3.89 -7.81
C VAL A 190 4.40 -5.02 -8.71
N GLU A 191 4.49 -4.87 -10.04
CA GLU A 191 4.10 -5.91 -10.98
C GLU A 191 4.91 -7.21 -10.78
N ARG A 192 6.23 -7.11 -10.68
CA ARG A 192 7.09 -8.28 -10.43
C ARG A 192 6.74 -8.99 -9.12
N LEU A 193 6.46 -8.25 -8.05
CA LEU A 193 6.07 -8.82 -6.77
C LEU A 193 4.71 -9.52 -6.85
N ARG A 194 3.73 -8.92 -7.55
CA ARG A 194 2.44 -9.56 -7.86
C ARG A 194 2.65 -10.89 -8.60
N ASP A 195 3.48 -10.88 -9.65
CA ASP A 195 3.74 -12.06 -10.47
C ASP A 195 4.47 -13.16 -9.69
N GLN A 196 5.20 -12.80 -8.63
CA GLN A 196 5.78 -13.73 -7.66
C GLN A 196 4.77 -14.25 -6.62
N GLY A 197 3.51 -13.81 -6.70
CA GLY A 197 2.43 -14.27 -5.83
C GLY A 197 2.19 -13.41 -4.59
N LEU A 198 2.85 -12.25 -4.43
CA LEU A 198 2.55 -11.34 -3.32
C LEU A 198 1.19 -10.67 -3.52
N GLY A 199 0.40 -10.57 -2.45
CA GLY A 199 -0.74 -9.64 -2.40
C GLY A 199 -0.23 -8.22 -2.17
N VAL A 200 -0.72 -7.24 -2.93
CA VAL A 200 -0.33 -5.83 -2.76
C VAL A 200 -1.56 -4.97 -2.55
N LEU A 201 -1.53 -4.16 -1.49
CA LEU A 201 -2.48 -3.06 -1.28
C LEU A 201 -1.73 -1.74 -1.47
N ILE A 202 -2.10 -0.99 -2.50
CA ILE A 202 -1.46 0.29 -2.83
C ILE A 202 -2.45 1.43 -2.60
N ILE A 203 -2.08 2.44 -1.81
CA ILE A 203 -2.77 3.72 -1.78
C ILE A 203 -2.09 4.64 -2.79
N SER A 204 -2.86 5.19 -3.70
CA SER A 204 -2.42 6.25 -4.59
C SER A 204 -3.60 7.13 -4.98
N HIS A 205 -3.34 8.41 -5.21
CA HIS A 205 -4.29 9.34 -5.80
C HIS A 205 -4.03 9.55 -7.30
N ASN A 206 -2.96 8.94 -7.85
CA ASN A 206 -2.61 9.01 -9.25
C ASN A 206 -3.28 7.87 -10.03
N MET A 207 -4.29 8.20 -10.82
CA MET A 207 -5.02 7.22 -11.63
C MET A 207 -4.13 6.54 -12.69
N GLY A 208 -3.10 7.23 -13.19
CA GLY A 208 -2.13 6.65 -14.13
C GLY A 208 -1.36 5.50 -13.51
N ASP A 209 -0.85 5.69 -12.29
CA ASP A 209 -0.11 4.66 -11.55
C ASP A 209 -1.01 3.45 -11.26
N ILE A 210 -2.27 3.72 -10.85
CA ILE A 210 -3.25 2.67 -10.55
C ILE A 210 -3.56 1.84 -11.79
N LYS A 211 -3.82 2.49 -12.92
CA LYS A 211 -4.09 1.78 -14.19
C LYS A 211 -2.92 0.97 -14.69
N ALA A 212 -1.72 1.35 -14.33
CA ALA A 212 -0.52 0.61 -14.73
C ALA A 212 -0.40 -0.73 -14.00
N VAL A 213 -0.76 -0.81 -12.70
CA VAL A 213 -0.40 -1.99 -11.89
C VAL A 213 -1.57 -2.66 -11.17
N ALA A 214 -2.70 -1.97 -10.93
CA ALA A 214 -3.78 -2.52 -10.13
C ALA A 214 -4.72 -3.40 -10.95
N ASP A 215 -5.09 -4.54 -10.38
CA ASP A 215 -6.12 -5.42 -10.92
C ASP A 215 -7.52 -4.89 -10.52
N ARG A 216 -7.64 -4.37 -9.31
CA ARG A 216 -8.90 -3.90 -8.73
C ARG A 216 -8.72 -2.63 -7.91
N VAL A 217 -9.74 -1.78 -7.91
CA VAL A 217 -9.81 -0.56 -7.10
C VAL A 217 -10.92 -0.70 -6.06
N ALA A 218 -10.58 -0.52 -4.79
CA ALA A 218 -11.53 -0.32 -3.71
C ALA A 218 -11.61 1.19 -3.38
N VAL A 219 -12.82 1.74 -3.33
CA VAL A 219 -13.02 3.17 -3.05
C VAL A 219 -13.61 3.34 -1.65
N LEU A 220 -12.97 4.19 -0.86
CA LEU A 220 -13.51 4.69 0.40
C LEU A 220 -14.03 6.13 0.23
N HIS A 221 -15.18 6.40 0.83
CA HIS A 221 -15.74 7.72 0.96
C HIS A 221 -16.28 7.91 2.38
N LEU A 222 -15.83 8.95 3.08
CA LEU A 222 -16.22 9.26 4.47
C LEU A 222 -16.18 8.04 5.41
N GLY A 223 -15.10 7.27 5.34
CA GLY A 223 -14.87 6.10 6.20
C GLY A 223 -15.68 4.85 5.85
N ARG A 224 -16.33 4.80 4.68
CA ARG A 224 -17.16 3.67 4.22
C ARG A 224 -16.75 3.21 2.84
N ASN A 225 -17.06 1.96 2.50
CA ASN A 225 -16.91 1.49 1.12
C ASN A 225 -17.89 2.22 0.20
N ASN A 226 -17.40 2.70 -0.93
CA ASN A 226 -18.19 3.34 -1.97
C ASN A 226 -17.98 2.74 -3.36
N GLY A 227 -17.58 1.49 -3.41
CA GLY A 227 -17.43 0.69 -4.62
C GLY A 227 -16.15 -0.14 -4.64
N SER A 228 -16.21 -1.21 -5.42
CA SER A 228 -15.06 -2.04 -5.79
C SER A 228 -15.16 -2.30 -7.29
N PHE A 229 -14.10 -2.00 -8.02
CA PHE A 229 -14.09 -1.95 -9.48
C PHE A 229 -12.91 -2.74 -10.02
N ASP A 230 -13.15 -3.50 -11.08
CA ASP A 230 -12.09 -4.09 -11.88
C ASP A 230 -11.51 -2.99 -12.80
N VAL A 231 -10.18 -2.84 -12.78
CA VAL A 231 -9.49 -1.76 -13.52
C VAL A 231 -9.59 -1.97 -15.03
N GLY A 232 -9.57 -3.23 -15.49
CA GLY A 232 -9.63 -3.58 -16.91
C GLY A 232 -10.98 -3.31 -17.57
N THR A 233 -12.06 -3.29 -16.78
CA THR A 233 -13.44 -3.18 -17.30
C THR A 233 -14.16 -1.90 -16.93
N THR A 234 -13.63 -1.10 -15.98
CA THR A 234 -14.30 0.09 -15.44
C THR A 234 -13.66 1.37 -15.98
N SER A 235 -14.50 2.34 -16.37
CA SER A 235 -13.99 3.63 -16.82
C SER A 235 -13.42 4.48 -15.67
N GLN A 236 -12.47 5.33 -15.99
CA GLN A 236 -11.86 6.24 -15.01
C GLN A 236 -12.89 7.17 -14.37
N GLU A 237 -13.85 7.66 -15.17
CA GLU A 237 -14.91 8.55 -14.72
C GLU A 237 -15.81 7.88 -13.68
N GLN A 238 -16.09 6.58 -13.83
CA GLN A 238 -16.88 5.82 -12.86
C GLN A 238 -16.14 5.68 -11.53
N ILE A 239 -14.85 5.38 -11.55
CA ILE A 239 -14.02 5.28 -10.34
C ILE A 239 -13.95 6.65 -9.64
N LEU A 240 -13.68 7.74 -10.38
CA LEU A 240 -13.61 9.10 -9.83
C LEU A 240 -14.96 9.58 -9.28
N ALA A 241 -16.07 9.27 -9.96
CA ALA A 241 -17.41 9.59 -9.45
C ALA A 241 -17.71 8.89 -8.12
N SER A 242 -17.21 7.66 -7.93
CA SER A 242 -17.38 6.97 -6.66
C SER A 242 -16.58 7.59 -5.52
N MET A 243 -15.43 8.21 -5.79
CA MET A 243 -14.63 8.90 -4.75
C MET A 243 -15.36 10.10 -4.13
N THR A 244 -16.15 10.82 -4.94
CA THR A 244 -16.87 12.02 -4.50
C THR A 244 -18.27 11.74 -3.95
N GLY A 245 -18.68 10.46 -3.87
CA GLY A 245 -20.03 10.07 -3.46
C GLY A 245 -21.12 10.41 -4.49
N ALA A 246 -20.73 10.86 -5.68
CA ALA A 246 -21.67 11.12 -6.77
C ALA A 246 -22.15 9.76 -7.33
N THR A 247 -23.30 9.31 -6.88
CA THR A 247 -24.02 8.22 -7.51
C THR A 247 -24.45 8.62 -8.91
N ARG A 248 -24.66 7.65 -9.80
CA ARG A 248 -25.03 7.80 -11.24
C ARG A 248 -26.11 8.83 -11.57
N SER A 249 -26.84 9.35 -10.59
CA SER A 249 -27.95 10.30 -10.73
C SER A 249 -27.52 11.77 -10.89
N ALA A 250 -26.27 12.15 -10.67
CA ALA A 250 -25.82 13.54 -10.65
C ALA A 250 -25.13 14.01 -11.95
N VAL A 251 -24.97 13.16 -12.95
CA VAL A 251 -24.47 13.56 -14.27
C VAL A 251 -25.64 13.71 -15.25
N THR A 252 -26.64 14.48 -14.91
CA THR A 252 -27.58 14.99 -15.90
C THR A 252 -26.90 16.17 -16.60
N ARG A 253 -26.46 15.94 -17.84
CA ARG A 253 -25.97 17.03 -18.70
C ARG A 253 -27.01 18.12 -18.73
N ARG A 254 -26.59 19.35 -18.44
CA ARG A 254 -27.39 20.55 -18.67
C ARG A 254 -27.87 20.54 -20.14
N PRO A 255 -29.16 20.63 -20.43
CA PRO A 255 -29.61 20.68 -21.83
C PRO A 255 -28.98 21.88 -22.53
N PRO A 256 -28.66 21.77 -23.83
CA PRO A 256 -28.14 22.89 -24.61
C PRO A 256 -29.11 24.06 -24.52
N GLY A 257 -28.56 25.25 -24.23
CA GLY A 257 -29.33 26.44 -23.94
C GLY A 257 -30.32 26.80 -25.05
N VAL A 258 -31.55 26.99 -24.67
CA VAL A 258 -32.57 27.69 -25.48
C VAL A 258 -32.07 29.10 -25.70
N GLY A 259 -31.89 29.47 -26.98
CA GLY A 259 -31.46 30.80 -27.38
C GLY A 259 -32.35 31.89 -26.75
N ARG A 260 -31.71 32.93 -26.26
CA ARG A 260 -32.39 34.17 -25.96
C ARG A 260 -32.70 34.82 -27.31
N ASP A 261 -33.96 34.80 -27.70
CA ASP A 261 -34.45 35.71 -28.70
C ASP A 261 -34.41 37.13 -28.12
N GLU A 262 -33.64 37.98 -28.76
CA GLU A 262 -33.68 39.42 -28.56
C GLU A 262 -34.97 39.95 -29.21
N SER A 263 -35.71 40.74 -28.46
CA SER A 263 -36.65 41.75 -28.94
C SER A 263 -36.65 42.93 -27.99
#